data_16bc301b6f59d831643b41adeecd287c
#
_entry.id   16bc301b6f59d831643b41adeecd287c
#
_cell.length_a   1.000
_cell.length_b   1.000
_cell.length_c   1.000
_cell.angle_alpha   90.00
_cell.angle_beta   90.00
_cell.angle_gamma   90.00
#
_symmetry.space_group_name_H-M   'P 1'
#
loop_
_entity.id
_entity.type
_entity.pdbx_description
1 polymer ?
#
loop_
_entity_poly.entity_id
_entity_poly.type
_entity_poly.pdbx_seq_one_letter_code
_entity_poly.pdbx_strand_id
1 'polypeptide(L)'
;MAIDLVEIEANTSVLADEFISHRLGLIPLNSKNVDDVIYSRDCDCEQYCELCSVTLTLHARCTGDEIMRVYARDLVVDPLRANQWVGNPVITDPEGLGTVICKLRKGQELRMKCIAKKGIAKEHAKWAPTSAVGFEYDPQNKLRHTDLWYEEDAAKEWYVG
;
A
#
# COMPACT_ATOMS: atom_id res chain seq x y z
N MET A 1 -3.35 -5.44 -2.82
CA MET A 1 -2.87 -5.94 -1.50
C MET A 1 -2.83 -4.79 -0.51
N ALA A 2 -3.26 -5.02 0.74
CA ALA A 2 -3.06 -4.10 1.86
C ALA A 2 -2.99 -4.89 3.17
N ILE A 3 -2.30 -4.34 4.18
CA ILE A 3 -2.29 -4.92 5.52
C ILE A 3 -3.70 -4.80 6.10
N ASP A 4 -4.25 -5.92 6.50
CA ASP A 4 -5.63 -6.02 6.99
C ASP A 4 -5.70 -6.38 8.47
N LEU A 5 -4.77 -7.18 8.95
CA LEU A 5 -4.69 -7.63 10.33
C LEU A 5 -3.28 -7.37 10.87
N VAL A 6 -3.20 -6.90 12.11
CA VAL A 6 -1.93 -6.66 12.80
C VAL A 6 -1.97 -7.30 14.18
N GLU A 7 -1.06 -8.22 14.42
CA GLU A 7 -0.83 -8.84 15.72
C GLU A 7 0.37 -8.15 16.37
N ILE A 8 0.12 -7.33 17.40
CA ILE A 8 1.16 -6.58 18.10
C ILE A 8 1.62 -7.39 19.30
N GLU A 9 2.86 -7.87 19.26
CA GLU A 9 3.47 -8.64 20.34
C GLU A 9 4.10 -7.74 21.40
N ALA A 10 4.69 -6.61 20.98
CA ALA A 10 5.28 -5.64 21.87
C ALA A 10 5.17 -4.23 21.25
N ASN A 11 4.66 -3.29 22.02
CA ASN A 11 4.63 -1.88 21.69
C ASN A 11 4.91 -1.05 22.93
N THR A 12 6.11 -0.53 23.04
CA THR A 12 6.50 0.42 24.09
C THR A 12 6.73 1.82 23.54
N SER A 13 6.27 2.09 22.29
CA SER A 13 6.30 3.42 21.68
C SER A 13 5.26 4.35 22.31
N VAL A 14 5.30 5.63 21.94
CA VAL A 14 4.29 6.62 22.37
C VAL A 14 2.96 6.49 21.62
N LEU A 15 2.91 5.75 20.51
CA LEU A 15 1.69 5.55 19.73
C LEU A 15 0.92 4.35 20.25
N ALA A 16 -0.39 4.51 20.41
CA ALA A 16 -1.27 3.40 20.74
C ALA A 16 -1.39 2.41 19.56
N ASP A 17 -1.71 1.16 19.87
CA ASP A 17 -1.76 0.06 18.89
C ASP A 17 -2.71 0.35 17.73
N GLU A 18 -3.85 0.99 17.99
CA GLU A 18 -4.84 1.35 16.98
C GLU A 18 -4.28 2.32 15.94
N PHE A 19 -3.49 3.31 16.39
CA PHE A 19 -2.86 4.27 15.48
C PHE A 19 -1.79 3.62 14.61
N ILE A 20 -0.99 2.72 15.18
CA ILE A 20 0.02 1.97 14.43
C ILE A 20 -0.66 1.07 13.40
N SER A 21 -1.68 0.32 13.80
CA SER A 21 -2.44 -0.57 12.91
C SER A 21 -3.08 0.18 11.76
N HIS A 22 -3.69 1.34 12.01
CA HIS A 22 -4.26 2.19 10.98
C HIS A 22 -3.19 2.68 9.99
N ARG A 23 -2.06 3.13 10.47
CA ARG A 23 -0.93 3.59 9.63
C ARG A 23 -0.37 2.47 8.76
N LEU A 24 -0.23 1.27 9.33
CA LEU A 24 0.23 0.08 8.60
C LEU A 24 -0.72 -0.29 7.45
N GLY A 25 -2.03 -0.22 7.69
CA GLY A 25 -3.04 -0.48 6.67
C GLY A 25 -2.95 0.47 5.46
N LEU A 26 -2.40 1.67 5.63
CA LEU A 26 -2.23 2.68 4.58
C LEU A 26 -0.89 2.59 3.84
N ILE A 27 0.03 1.71 4.27
CA ILE A 27 1.29 1.49 3.55
C ILE A 27 0.99 0.80 2.21
N PRO A 28 1.40 1.38 1.07
CA PRO A 28 1.19 0.75 -0.21
C PRO A 28 2.06 -0.51 -0.34
N LEU A 29 1.42 -1.61 -0.72
CA LEU A 29 2.08 -2.88 -0.96
C LEU A 29 2.06 -3.24 -2.44
N ASN A 30 3.14 -3.84 -2.92
CA ASN A 30 3.24 -4.32 -4.27
C ASN A 30 2.18 -5.41 -4.52
N SER A 31 1.38 -5.21 -5.56
CA SER A 31 0.29 -6.12 -5.94
C SER A 31 0.59 -6.90 -7.22
N LYS A 32 1.85 -6.92 -7.66
CA LYS A 32 2.26 -7.79 -8.78
C LYS A 32 2.01 -9.24 -8.38
N ASN A 33 1.45 -10.03 -9.29
CA ASN A 33 1.05 -11.42 -9.05
C ASN A 33 -0.02 -11.60 -7.96
N VAL A 34 -0.83 -10.57 -7.69
CA VAL A 34 -1.93 -10.66 -6.72
C VAL A 34 -3.02 -11.66 -7.11
N ASP A 35 -3.07 -12.03 -8.39
CA ASP A 35 -4.05 -13.00 -8.89
C ASP A 35 -3.78 -14.42 -8.35
N ASP A 36 -2.54 -14.71 -7.99
CA ASP A 36 -2.15 -15.97 -7.34
C ASP A 36 -2.58 -16.04 -5.86
N VAL A 37 -3.08 -14.93 -5.29
CA VAL A 37 -3.59 -14.86 -3.92
C VAL A 37 -5.10 -14.94 -3.96
N ILE A 38 -5.68 -15.90 -3.24
CA ILE A 38 -7.12 -16.10 -3.13
C ILE A 38 -7.72 -15.03 -2.20
N TYR A 39 -8.96 -14.60 -2.44
CA TYR A 39 -9.68 -13.76 -1.49
C TYR A 39 -9.93 -14.54 -0.18
N SER A 40 -9.78 -13.87 0.97
CA SER A 40 -10.02 -14.51 2.28
C SER A 40 -11.41 -15.11 2.39
N ARG A 41 -12.44 -14.50 1.79
CA ARG A 41 -13.82 -14.99 1.78
C ARG A 41 -14.01 -16.27 0.97
N ASP A 42 -13.13 -16.54 0.02
CA ASP A 42 -13.20 -17.69 -0.89
C ASP A 42 -12.22 -18.80 -0.45
N CYS A 43 -11.57 -18.62 0.70
CA CYS A 43 -10.60 -19.57 1.26
C CYS A 43 -11.22 -20.37 2.41
N ASP A 44 -11.02 -21.67 2.42
CA ASP A 44 -11.56 -22.58 3.45
C ASP A 44 -10.80 -22.54 4.79
N CYS A 45 -9.79 -21.66 4.94
CA CYS A 45 -9.04 -21.52 6.18
C CYS A 45 -9.84 -20.76 7.25
N GLU A 46 -9.56 -21.02 8.53
CA GLU A 46 -10.30 -20.40 9.64
C GLU A 46 -10.11 -18.88 9.71
N GLN A 47 -8.91 -18.36 9.46
CA GLN A 47 -8.62 -16.94 9.61
C GLN A 47 -7.75 -16.39 8.48
N TYR A 48 -6.59 -16.99 8.25
CA TYR A 48 -5.67 -16.66 7.16
C TYR A 48 -4.68 -17.82 6.94
N CYS A 49 -4.18 -17.95 5.72
CA CYS A 49 -3.17 -18.94 5.37
C CYS A 49 -2.29 -18.41 4.23
N GLU A 50 -1.29 -19.17 3.84
CA GLU A 50 -0.37 -18.80 2.76
C GLU A 50 -1.05 -18.62 1.39
N LEU A 51 -2.22 -19.24 1.17
CA LEU A 51 -2.94 -19.11 -0.10
C LEU A 51 -3.71 -17.79 -0.21
N CYS A 52 -4.25 -17.27 0.91
CA CYS A 52 -5.11 -16.07 0.90
C CYS A 52 -4.46 -14.83 1.51
N SER A 53 -3.24 -14.94 2.02
CA SER A 53 -2.56 -13.83 2.67
C SER A 53 -1.05 -13.84 2.48
N VAL A 54 -0.43 -12.72 2.78
CA VAL A 54 1.03 -12.56 2.86
C VAL A 54 1.37 -12.05 4.25
N THR A 55 2.26 -12.75 4.92
CA THR A 55 2.73 -12.35 6.24
C THR A 55 3.94 -11.44 6.13
N LEU A 56 3.95 -10.36 6.90
CA LEU A 56 5.09 -9.47 7.09
C LEU A 56 5.40 -9.40 8.58
N THR A 57 6.66 -9.29 8.92
CA THR A 57 7.11 -9.13 10.31
C THR A 57 7.88 -7.83 10.46
N LEU A 58 7.78 -7.22 11.63
CA LEU A 58 8.56 -6.05 12.01
C LEU A 58 9.09 -6.24 13.42
N HIS A 59 10.40 -6.03 13.58
CA HIS A 59 11.05 -5.96 14.88
C HIS A 59 12.03 -4.78 14.89
N ALA A 60 11.72 -3.77 15.67
CA ALA A 60 12.55 -2.58 15.83
C ALA A 60 12.74 -2.27 17.31
N ARG A 61 14.00 -2.11 17.77
CA ARG A 61 14.33 -1.71 19.13
C ARG A 61 15.39 -0.62 19.11
N CYS A 62 15.11 0.49 19.76
CA CYS A 62 16.04 1.59 19.88
C CYS A 62 16.99 1.37 21.07
N THR A 63 18.28 1.18 20.81
CA THR A 63 19.32 1.02 21.83
C THR A 63 20.18 2.27 22.00
N GLY A 64 20.19 3.15 21.00
CA GLY A 64 20.95 4.40 21.01
C GLY A 64 20.23 5.55 21.74
N ASP A 65 20.94 6.64 21.97
CA ASP A 65 20.40 7.84 22.62
C ASP A 65 19.61 8.71 21.64
N GLU A 66 19.83 8.56 20.33
CA GLU A 66 19.10 9.28 19.30
C GLU A 66 17.74 8.63 19.00
N ILE A 67 16.84 9.44 18.45
CA ILE A 67 15.51 8.96 18.03
C ILE A 67 15.66 8.07 16.81
N MET A 68 15.30 6.81 16.95
CA MET A 68 15.21 5.85 15.86
C MET A 68 13.86 6.01 15.14
N ARG A 69 13.89 6.12 13.82
CA ARG A 69 12.69 6.10 12.97
C ARG A 69 12.52 4.71 12.38
N VAL A 70 11.29 4.19 12.47
CA VAL A 70 10.90 2.90 11.89
C VAL A 70 10.14 3.20 10.59
N TYR A 71 10.56 2.57 9.51
CA TYR A 71 10.05 2.83 8.16
C TYR A 71 9.39 1.59 7.54
N ALA A 72 8.70 1.79 6.45
CA ALA A 72 8.09 0.69 5.69
C ALA A 72 9.11 -0.34 5.19
N ARG A 73 10.36 0.06 4.91
CA ARG A 73 11.45 -0.86 4.53
C ARG A 73 11.80 -1.88 5.61
N ASP A 74 11.48 -1.56 6.89
CA ASP A 74 11.78 -2.43 8.01
C ASP A 74 10.77 -3.60 8.14
N LEU A 75 9.71 -3.56 7.34
CA LEU A 75 8.78 -4.68 7.19
C LEU A 75 9.41 -5.77 6.34
N VAL A 76 9.52 -6.96 6.89
CA VAL A 76 10.11 -8.12 6.23
C VAL A 76 9.00 -9.08 5.81
N VAL A 77 8.89 -9.32 4.50
CA VAL A 77 7.95 -10.31 3.94
C VAL A 77 8.44 -11.72 4.24
N ASP A 78 7.52 -12.63 4.55
CA ASP A 78 7.82 -14.04 4.78
C ASP A 78 8.64 -14.62 3.60
N PRO A 79 9.74 -15.34 3.87
CA PRO A 79 10.60 -15.94 2.85
C PRO A 79 9.87 -16.79 1.82
N LEU A 80 8.78 -17.46 2.19
CA LEU A 80 7.96 -18.26 1.28
C LEU A 80 7.36 -17.44 0.13
N ARG A 81 7.13 -16.14 0.35
CA ARG A 81 6.57 -15.21 -0.64
C ARG A 81 7.54 -14.14 -1.13
N ALA A 82 8.72 -14.02 -0.53
CA ALA A 82 9.69 -12.96 -0.85
C ALA A 82 10.06 -12.89 -2.35
N ASN A 83 10.11 -14.03 -3.03
CA ASN A 83 10.46 -14.10 -4.45
C ASN A 83 9.30 -13.77 -5.41
N GLN A 84 8.08 -13.63 -4.91
CA GLN A 84 6.89 -13.39 -5.74
C GLN A 84 6.55 -11.90 -5.89
N TRP A 85 7.30 -11.01 -5.23
CA TRP A 85 7.09 -9.55 -5.21
C TRP A 85 5.75 -9.09 -4.63
N VAL A 86 4.82 -9.99 -4.36
CA VAL A 86 3.53 -9.66 -3.76
C VAL A 86 3.70 -9.34 -2.28
N GLY A 87 3.11 -8.24 -1.84
CA GLY A 87 3.12 -7.83 -0.43
C GLY A 87 4.35 -7.03 0.01
N ASN A 88 5.39 -6.90 -0.82
CA ASN A 88 6.51 -6.02 -0.48
C ASN A 88 6.06 -4.56 -0.38
N PRO A 89 6.49 -3.78 0.63
CA PRO A 89 6.22 -2.36 0.68
C PRO A 89 6.73 -1.64 -0.57
N VAL A 90 5.91 -0.75 -1.12
CA VAL A 90 6.32 0.10 -2.25
C VAL A 90 7.16 1.25 -1.70
N ILE A 91 8.39 1.34 -2.17
CA ILE A 91 9.36 2.35 -1.76
C ILE A 91 9.82 3.07 -3.01
N THR A 92 9.49 4.36 -3.12
CA THR A 92 9.79 5.20 -4.29
C THR A 92 10.66 6.40 -3.96
N ASP A 93 10.93 6.65 -2.70
CA ASP A 93 11.78 7.74 -2.24
C ASP A 93 13.25 7.47 -2.56
N PRO A 94 14.05 8.52 -2.85
CA PRO A 94 15.47 8.39 -3.21
C PRO A 94 16.33 7.73 -2.12
N GLU A 95 15.94 7.87 -0.85
CA GLU A 95 16.65 7.29 0.29
C GLU A 95 16.32 5.82 0.53
N GLY A 96 15.30 5.27 -0.15
CA GLY A 96 14.88 3.87 -0.01
C GLY A 96 14.32 3.53 1.37
N LEU A 97 13.68 4.48 2.03
CA LEU A 97 13.14 4.34 3.39
C LEU A 97 11.64 3.98 3.40
N GLY A 98 10.89 4.61 2.52
CA GLY A 98 9.44 4.51 2.47
C GLY A 98 8.74 5.26 3.61
N THR A 99 7.48 4.92 3.82
CA THR A 99 6.62 5.59 4.81
C THR A 99 7.12 5.39 6.25
N VAL A 100 7.14 6.46 7.05
CA VAL A 100 7.46 6.38 8.48
C VAL A 100 6.30 5.72 9.23
N ILE A 101 6.58 4.67 9.97
CA ILE A 101 5.61 3.95 10.82
C ILE A 101 5.54 4.63 12.18
N CYS A 102 6.65 4.68 12.91
CA CYS A 102 6.74 5.33 14.21
C CYS A 102 8.16 5.83 14.51
N LYS A 103 8.31 6.51 15.65
CA LYS A 103 9.60 6.94 16.21
C LYS A 103 9.78 6.31 17.57
N LEU A 104 10.94 5.71 17.80
CA LEU A 104 11.31 5.07 19.05
C LEU A 104 12.44 5.84 19.74
N ARG A 105 12.34 5.98 21.05
CA ARG A 105 13.43 6.46 21.91
C ARG A 105 14.18 5.27 22.52
N LYS A 106 15.30 5.56 23.14
CA LYS A 106 16.12 4.57 23.84
C LYS A 106 15.29 3.65 24.75
N GLY A 107 15.48 2.35 24.59
CA GLY A 107 14.78 1.31 25.35
C GLY A 107 13.39 0.95 24.81
N GLN A 108 12.84 1.72 23.87
CA GLN A 108 11.54 1.41 23.25
C GLN A 108 11.69 0.34 22.17
N GLU A 109 10.67 -0.49 22.07
CA GLU A 109 10.59 -1.62 21.16
C GLU A 109 9.22 -1.67 20.48
N LEU A 110 9.22 -2.09 19.22
CA LEU A 110 8.03 -2.38 18.44
C LEU A 110 8.23 -3.73 17.76
N ARG A 111 7.37 -4.71 18.09
CA ARG A 111 7.39 -6.03 17.49
C ARG A 111 5.97 -6.45 17.12
N MET A 112 5.80 -6.83 15.86
CA MET A 112 4.49 -7.18 15.33
C MET A 112 4.57 -8.10 14.14
N LYS A 113 3.45 -8.77 13.89
CA LYS A 113 3.17 -9.55 12.69
C LYS A 113 2.00 -8.92 11.96
N CYS A 114 2.19 -8.64 10.68
CA CYS A 114 1.19 -8.02 9.81
C CYS A 114 0.72 -9.04 8.77
N ILE A 115 -0.57 -9.12 8.56
CA ILE A 115 -1.18 -9.99 7.58
C ILE A 115 -1.80 -9.14 6.49
N ALA A 116 -1.22 -9.19 5.28
CA ALA A 116 -1.72 -8.51 4.11
C ALA A 116 -2.67 -9.42 3.32
N LYS A 117 -3.80 -8.88 2.92
CA LYS A 117 -4.85 -9.60 2.18
C LYS A 117 -5.18 -8.90 0.87
N LYS A 118 -5.72 -9.66 -0.06
CA LYS A 118 -6.32 -9.16 -1.30
C LYS A 118 -7.67 -8.52 -0.98
N GLY A 119 -7.94 -7.36 -1.56
CA GLY A 119 -9.20 -6.65 -1.38
C GLY A 119 -9.45 -5.64 -2.49
N ILE A 120 -10.59 -4.97 -2.44
CA ILE A 120 -11.02 -3.97 -3.39
C ILE A 120 -11.33 -2.65 -2.70
N ALA A 121 -11.15 -1.53 -3.42
CA ALA A 121 -11.38 -0.19 -2.89
C ALA A 121 -12.82 0.07 -2.42
N LYS A 122 -13.80 -0.68 -2.94
CA LYS A 122 -15.19 -0.60 -2.52
C LYS A 122 -15.40 -1.04 -1.06
N GLU A 123 -14.61 -2.00 -0.58
CA GLU A 123 -14.66 -2.47 0.81
C GLU A 123 -13.96 -1.48 1.74
N HIS A 124 -12.77 -1.02 1.37
CA HIS A 124 -12.02 -0.03 2.12
C HIS A 124 -11.02 0.70 1.21
N ALA A 125 -10.86 2.01 1.41
CA ALA A 125 -9.98 2.85 0.59
C ALA A 125 -8.50 2.45 0.64
N LYS A 126 -8.05 1.69 1.64
CA LYS A 126 -6.67 1.17 1.72
C LYS A 126 -6.27 0.29 0.53
N TRP A 127 -7.24 -0.31 -0.16
CA TRP A 127 -7.03 -1.09 -1.39
C TRP A 127 -7.11 -0.27 -2.67
N ALA A 128 -7.39 1.04 -2.58
CA ALA A 128 -7.41 1.90 -3.76
C ALA A 128 -6.00 2.07 -4.34
N PRO A 129 -5.77 1.77 -5.63
CA PRO A 129 -4.47 1.93 -6.27
C PRO A 129 -4.16 3.38 -6.63
N THR A 130 -5.16 4.26 -6.56
CA THR A 130 -5.08 5.67 -6.95
C THR A 130 -5.46 6.59 -5.80
N SER A 131 -4.89 7.78 -5.79
CA SER A 131 -5.23 8.84 -4.84
C SER A 131 -5.17 10.19 -5.54
N ALA A 132 -5.82 11.21 -4.96
CA ALA A 132 -5.82 12.58 -5.46
C ALA A 132 -6.22 12.67 -6.94
N VAL A 133 -7.27 11.92 -7.34
CA VAL A 133 -7.79 11.96 -8.70
C VAL A 133 -8.62 13.22 -8.88
N GLY A 134 -8.22 14.06 -9.84
CA GLY A 134 -8.96 15.23 -10.29
C GLY A 134 -9.46 15.02 -11.71
N PHE A 135 -10.59 15.64 -12.03
CA PHE A 135 -11.12 15.71 -13.38
C PHE A 135 -11.52 17.14 -13.70
N GLU A 136 -11.07 17.63 -14.81
CA GLU A 136 -11.37 18.97 -15.30
C GLU A 136 -11.57 18.91 -16.82
N TYR A 137 -12.59 19.63 -17.32
CA TYR A 137 -12.72 19.84 -18.75
C TYR A 137 -11.62 20.77 -19.24
N ASP A 138 -11.09 20.52 -20.42
CA ASP A 138 -10.11 21.43 -21.03
C ASP A 138 -10.74 22.82 -21.21
N PRO A 139 -10.25 23.87 -20.50
CA PRO A 139 -10.78 25.21 -20.61
C PRO A 139 -10.54 25.83 -21.99
N GLN A 140 -9.66 25.23 -22.79
CA GLN A 140 -9.35 25.64 -24.14
C GLN A 140 -9.85 24.63 -25.19
N ASN A 141 -10.89 23.88 -24.86
CA ASN A 141 -11.47 22.85 -25.76
C ASN A 141 -11.95 23.46 -27.10
N LYS A 142 -10.99 23.76 -27.95
CA LYS A 142 -11.14 24.18 -29.33
C LYS A 142 -10.47 23.13 -30.21
N LEU A 143 -10.99 21.96 -30.34
CA LEU A 143 -10.54 20.93 -31.30
C LEU A 143 -9.04 20.97 -31.70
N ARG A 144 -8.17 21.38 -30.76
CA ARG A 144 -6.73 21.55 -31.00
C ARG A 144 -5.97 20.24 -31.06
N HIS A 145 -6.60 19.17 -30.64
CA HIS A 145 -6.05 17.82 -30.57
C HIS A 145 -6.77 16.89 -31.55
N THR A 146 -7.01 17.39 -32.76
CA THR A 146 -7.65 16.60 -33.83
C THR A 146 -6.82 15.39 -34.23
N ASP A 147 -5.52 15.42 -34.02
CA ASP A 147 -4.61 14.29 -34.22
C ASP A 147 -4.87 13.09 -33.26
N LEU A 148 -5.57 13.33 -32.14
CA LEU A 148 -6.02 12.29 -31.20
C LEU A 148 -7.39 11.71 -31.52
N TRP A 149 -8.12 12.33 -32.48
CA TRP A 149 -9.45 11.92 -32.89
C TRP A 149 -9.38 11.28 -34.26
N TYR A 150 -10.11 10.18 -34.43
CA TYR A 150 -10.18 9.52 -35.71
C TYR A 150 -11.35 10.12 -36.51
N GLU A 151 -11.05 11.12 -37.32
CA GLU A 151 -12.02 11.85 -38.15
C GLU A 151 -11.59 11.73 -39.61
N GLU A 152 -12.57 11.49 -40.48
CA GLU A 152 -12.32 11.48 -41.94
C GLU A 152 -12.21 12.90 -42.48
N ASP A 153 -13.02 13.83 -41.95
CA ASP A 153 -13.03 15.24 -42.37
C ASP A 153 -13.49 16.14 -41.22
N ALA A 154 -12.53 16.64 -40.44
CA ALA A 154 -12.77 17.47 -39.26
C ALA A 154 -13.61 18.72 -39.55
N ALA A 155 -13.52 19.29 -40.76
CA ALA A 155 -14.27 20.48 -41.16
C ALA A 155 -15.77 20.18 -41.37
N LYS A 156 -16.12 18.94 -41.65
CA LYS A 156 -17.51 18.52 -41.84
C LYS A 156 -18.13 17.95 -40.59
N GLU A 157 -17.33 17.30 -39.75
CA GLU A 157 -17.78 16.59 -38.54
C GLU A 157 -17.94 17.52 -37.35
N TRP A 158 -17.19 18.62 -37.33
CA TRP A 158 -17.21 19.56 -36.22
C TRP A 158 -17.66 20.95 -36.65
N TYR A 159 -18.68 21.44 -35.99
CA TYR A 159 -19.14 22.81 -36.18
C TYR A 159 -18.16 23.79 -35.54
N VAL A 160 -17.40 24.50 -36.35
CA VAL A 160 -16.54 25.61 -35.92
C VAL A 160 -17.40 26.87 -35.90
N GLY A 161 -18.05 27.14 -34.76
CA GLY A 161 -18.78 28.37 -34.50
C GLY A 161 -17.87 29.54 -34.15
#